data_03200cf4d69f4e5a486b7594d2abaaef
#
_entry.id   03200cf4d69f4e5a486b7594d2abaaef
#
_cell.length_a   1.000
_cell.length_b   1.000
_cell.length_c   1.000
_cell.angle_alpha   90.00
_cell.angle_beta   90.00
_cell.angle_gamma   90.00
#
_symmetry.space_group_name_H-M   'P 1'
#
loop_
_entity.id
_entity.type
_entity.pdbx_description
1 polymer ?
#
loop_
_entity_poly.entity_id
_entity_poly.type
_entity_poly.pdbx_seq_one_letter_code
_entity_poly.pdbx_strand_id
1 'polypeptide(L)'
;RNNQGKITVRHHGGGSRRKYRIIDFKRNKVDVPATVKSIEYDPNRTANIALICYADGEKSYIIAPNGLKVGDVLMNGENAEVKVGNCLPLSAIPVGTEIHNIELYPGKGGQLVRAAGNTAQLMAKEGKYATLRLPSGEMRLVPIVCRATIGTVGNVEHGLVNIGKAGRKRNMGIRPGYNSMLW
;
A
#
# COMPACT_ATOMS: atom_id res chain seq x y z
N ARG A 1 -13.91 -8.55 -22.82
CA ARG A 1 -15.13 -8.37 -23.61
C ARG A 1 -16.28 -9.09 -22.89
N ASN A 2 -17.51 -8.58 -23.05
CA ASN A 2 -18.69 -9.23 -22.55
C ASN A 2 -19.16 -10.35 -23.52
N ASN A 3 -20.29 -11.01 -23.22
CA ASN A 3 -20.90 -12.06 -24.06
C ASN A 3 -21.36 -11.53 -25.43
N GLN A 4 -21.53 -10.21 -25.60
CA GLN A 4 -21.87 -9.57 -26.87
C GLN A 4 -20.64 -9.13 -27.68
N GLY A 5 -19.43 -9.46 -27.25
CA GLY A 5 -18.17 -9.08 -27.88
C GLY A 5 -17.75 -7.60 -27.69
N LYS A 6 -18.54 -6.81 -26.98
CA LYS A 6 -18.23 -5.40 -26.71
C LYS A 6 -17.14 -5.24 -25.63
N ILE A 7 -16.30 -4.22 -25.78
CA ILE A 7 -15.32 -3.82 -24.78
C ILE A 7 -16.04 -3.05 -23.69
N THR A 8 -16.12 -3.62 -22.48
CA THR A 8 -16.76 -2.99 -21.32
C THR A 8 -15.82 -2.12 -20.51
N VAL A 9 -14.51 -2.48 -20.49
CA VAL A 9 -13.45 -1.70 -19.83
C VAL A 9 -12.34 -1.47 -20.84
N ARG A 10 -12.18 -0.22 -21.26
CA ARG A 10 -11.13 0.16 -22.23
C ARG A 10 -9.75 0.31 -21.57
N HIS A 11 -8.73 0.42 -22.40
CA HIS A 11 -7.34 0.60 -22.01
C HIS A 11 -6.71 -0.58 -21.24
N HIS A 12 -7.37 -1.71 -21.14
CA HIS A 12 -6.83 -2.92 -20.54
C HIS A 12 -6.31 -3.88 -21.60
N GLY A 13 -5.08 -4.36 -21.42
CA GLY A 13 -4.42 -5.35 -22.28
C GLY A 13 -3.80 -6.46 -21.47
N GLY A 14 -3.24 -7.48 -22.16
CA GLY A 14 -2.62 -8.63 -21.53
C GLY A 14 -1.33 -8.32 -20.78
N GLY A 15 -0.54 -7.36 -21.27
CA GLY A 15 0.77 -7.05 -20.68
C GLY A 15 1.75 -8.22 -20.70
N SER A 16 2.85 -8.07 -19.98
CA SER A 16 3.81 -9.14 -19.72
C SER A 16 3.34 -10.04 -18.59
N ARG A 17 3.78 -11.30 -18.56
CA ARG A 17 3.52 -12.22 -17.45
C ARG A 17 4.08 -11.65 -16.15
N ARG A 18 3.27 -11.73 -15.07
CA ARG A 18 3.63 -11.25 -13.74
C ARG A 18 3.37 -12.35 -12.73
N LYS A 19 4.35 -12.60 -11.87
CA LYS A 19 4.13 -13.44 -10.68
C LYS A 19 3.51 -12.58 -9.60
N TYR A 20 2.50 -13.09 -8.92
CA TYR A 20 1.89 -12.42 -7.78
C TYR A 20 2.68 -12.72 -6.51
N ARG A 21 3.00 -11.68 -5.73
CA ARG A 21 3.58 -11.79 -4.39
C ARG A 21 2.45 -11.65 -3.39
N ILE A 22 2.38 -12.57 -2.44
CA ILE A 22 1.40 -12.48 -1.35
C ILE A 22 1.92 -11.46 -0.36
N ILE A 23 1.17 -10.37 -0.18
CA ILE A 23 1.50 -9.29 0.74
C ILE A 23 0.68 -9.45 2.00
N ASP A 24 1.32 -9.35 3.16
CA ASP A 24 0.66 -9.33 4.45
C ASP A 24 0.08 -7.93 4.73
N PHE A 25 -1.19 -7.74 4.34
CA PHE A 25 -1.92 -6.51 4.63
C PHE A 25 -2.51 -6.48 6.04
N LYS A 26 -2.57 -7.63 6.72
CA LYS A 26 -3.21 -7.74 8.04
C LYS A 26 -2.25 -7.44 9.18
N ARG A 27 -0.98 -7.80 9.02
CA ARG A 27 0.04 -7.60 10.06
C ARG A 27 -0.39 -8.17 11.43
N ASN A 28 -0.99 -9.38 11.42
CA ASN A 28 -1.59 -9.99 12.61
C ASN A 28 -0.59 -10.47 13.66
N LYS A 29 0.68 -10.61 13.31
CA LYS A 29 1.71 -11.08 14.21
C LYS A 29 2.13 -9.96 15.16
N VAL A 30 1.48 -9.91 16.32
CA VAL A 30 1.62 -8.85 17.33
C VAL A 30 2.80 -9.17 18.24
N ASP A 31 3.54 -8.12 18.68
CA ASP A 31 4.64 -8.17 19.65
C ASP A 31 5.82 -9.08 19.27
N VAL A 32 5.94 -9.47 17.99
CA VAL A 32 7.08 -10.20 17.47
C VAL A 32 7.91 -9.28 16.58
N PRO A 33 9.19 -9.03 16.92
CA PRO A 33 10.06 -8.19 16.10
C PRO A 33 10.35 -8.87 14.77
N ALA A 34 10.35 -8.08 13.69
CA ALA A 34 10.67 -8.51 12.35
C ALA A 34 11.80 -7.67 11.77
N THR A 35 12.80 -8.31 11.20
CA THR A 35 13.92 -7.62 10.53
C THR A 35 13.69 -7.54 9.04
N VAL A 36 13.91 -6.37 8.45
CA VAL A 36 13.88 -6.17 7.00
C VAL A 36 15.08 -6.85 6.36
N LYS A 37 14.85 -7.83 5.50
CA LYS A 37 15.88 -8.58 4.78
C LYS A 37 16.23 -7.99 3.43
N SER A 38 15.21 -7.57 2.67
CA SER A 38 15.39 -6.97 1.35
C SER A 38 14.24 -6.01 1.02
N ILE A 39 14.49 -5.08 0.10
CA ILE A 39 13.46 -4.24 -0.52
C ILE A 39 13.44 -4.64 -1.99
N GLU A 40 12.25 -5.01 -2.49
CA GLU A 40 12.09 -5.65 -3.80
C GLU A 40 11.07 -4.92 -4.66
N TYR A 41 11.25 -5.05 -5.98
CA TYR A 41 10.28 -4.59 -6.97
C TYR A 41 9.09 -5.54 -7.05
N ASP A 42 7.87 -5.03 -7.07
CA ASP A 42 6.66 -5.79 -7.36
C ASP A 42 5.97 -5.24 -8.62
N PRO A 43 5.82 -6.07 -9.69
CA PRO A 43 5.17 -5.63 -10.91
C PRO A 43 3.66 -5.42 -10.79
N ASN A 44 3.03 -5.85 -9.69
CA ASN A 44 1.58 -5.78 -9.48
C ASN A 44 1.14 -4.49 -8.77
N ARG A 45 2.10 -3.68 -8.33
CA ARG A 45 1.84 -2.42 -7.61
C ARG A 45 2.86 -1.36 -7.95
N THR A 46 2.53 -0.12 -7.65
CA THR A 46 3.41 1.03 -7.87
C THR A 46 4.47 1.16 -6.78
N ALA A 47 4.15 0.72 -5.56
CA ALA A 47 5.06 0.72 -4.41
C ALA A 47 6.02 -0.48 -4.46
N ASN A 48 7.24 -0.29 -3.93
CA ASN A 48 8.13 -1.40 -3.62
C ASN A 48 7.61 -2.19 -2.42
N ILE A 49 8.04 -3.43 -2.30
CA ILE A 49 7.73 -4.32 -1.18
C ILE A 49 8.99 -4.62 -0.37
N ALA A 50 8.83 -4.89 0.91
CA ALA A 50 9.92 -5.31 1.78
C ALA A 50 9.69 -6.74 2.26
N LEU A 51 10.71 -7.58 2.13
CA LEU A 51 10.75 -8.90 2.74
C LEU A 51 11.18 -8.73 4.20
N ILE A 52 10.30 -9.08 5.12
CA ILE A 52 10.57 -9.11 6.55
C ILE A 52 10.69 -10.55 7.05
N CYS A 53 11.56 -10.76 8.03
CA CYS A 53 11.72 -12.03 8.71
C CYS A 53 11.46 -11.80 10.20
N TYR A 54 10.45 -12.47 10.72
CA TYR A 54 10.12 -12.45 12.15
C TYR A 54 11.14 -13.24 12.97
N ALA A 55 11.22 -12.96 14.25
CA ALA A 55 12.16 -13.64 15.16
C ALA A 55 11.97 -15.17 15.23
N ASP A 56 10.76 -15.66 14.93
CA ASP A 56 10.43 -17.09 14.83
C ASP A 56 10.77 -17.73 13.48
N GLY A 57 11.36 -16.98 12.56
CA GLY A 57 11.79 -17.45 11.23
C GLY A 57 10.74 -17.31 10.13
N GLU A 58 9.48 -16.93 10.43
CA GLU A 58 8.46 -16.68 9.42
C GLU A 58 8.83 -15.47 8.57
N LYS A 59 8.60 -15.59 7.26
CA LYS A 59 8.87 -14.52 6.30
C LYS A 59 7.57 -14.02 5.69
N SER A 60 7.45 -12.71 5.56
CA SER A 60 6.30 -12.06 4.93
C SER A 60 6.74 -10.87 4.09
N TYR A 61 5.95 -10.55 3.07
CA TYR A 61 6.10 -9.30 2.34
C TYR A 61 5.15 -8.24 2.89
N ILE A 62 5.67 -7.03 3.02
CA ILE A 62 4.90 -5.83 3.36
C ILE A 62 5.11 -4.75 2.32
N ILE A 63 4.24 -3.74 2.29
CA ILE A 63 4.49 -2.52 1.52
C ILE A 63 5.66 -1.79 2.16
N ALA A 64 6.68 -1.43 1.38
CA ALA A 64 7.84 -0.71 1.88
C ALA A 64 7.50 0.77 2.10
N PRO A 65 7.56 1.29 3.34
CA PRO A 65 7.43 2.70 3.61
C PRO A 65 8.67 3.48 3.15
N ASN A 66 8.50 4.77 2.95
CA ASN A 66 9.60 5.66 2.62
C ASN A 66 10.62 5.74 3.77
N GLY A 67 11.90 5.66 3.43
CA GLY A 67 12.99 5.71 4.41
C GLY A 67 13.32 4.39 5.09
N LEU A 68 12.58 3.30 4.80
CA LEU A 68 12.90 1.96 5.32
C LEU A 68 14.22 1.46 4.74
N LYS A 69 15.06 0.86 5.59
CA LYS A 69 16.35 0.28 5.21
C LYS A 69 16.41 -1.20 5.53
N VAL A 70 17.28 -1.91 4.81
CA VAL A 70 17.61 -3.29 5.13
C VAL A 70 18.31 -3.34 6.49
N GLY A 71 17.87 -4.24 7.35
CA GLY A 71 18.33 -4.35 8.73
C GLY A 71 17.46 -3.66 9.77
N ASP A 72 16.52 -2.78 9.34
CA ASP A 72 15.58 -2.16 10.27
C ASP A 72 14.72 -3.22 10.95
N VAL A 73 14.39 -2.97 12.21
CA VAL A 73 13.50 -3.82 13.00
C VAL A 73 12.13 -3.17 13.09
N LEU A 74 11.11 -3.93 12.74
CA LEU A 74 9.70 -3.51 12.73
C LEU A 74 8.93 -4.32 13.77
N MET A 75 7.89 -3.71 14.32
CA MET A 75 7.00 -4.34 15.27
C MET A 75 5.54 -4.01 14.95
N ASN A 76 4.64 -4.94 15.28
CA ASN A 76 3.20 -4.75 15.17
C ASN A 76 2.59 -4.85 16.56
N GLY A 77 1.57 -4.07 16.84
CA GLY A 77 0.80 -4.16 18.09
C GLY A 77 0.63 -2.81 18.77
N GLU A 78 -0.09 -2.82 19.87
CA GLU A 78 -0.38 -1.61 20.64
C GLU A 78 0.85 -1.05 21.36
N ASN A 79 1.78 -1.96 21.73
CA ASN A 79 3.01 -1.63 22.43
C ASN A 79 4.17 -1.22 21.49
N ALA A 80 3.93 -1.26 20.17
CA ALA A 80 4.95 -0.87 19.22
C ALA A 80 5.23 0.64 19.30
N GLU A 81 6.49 1.02 19.14
CA GLU A 81 6.88 2.43 19.05
C GLU A 81 6.27 3.09 17.81
N VAL A 82 6.00 4.39 17.90
CA VAL A 82 5.55 5.22 16.77
C VAL A 82 6.76 5.50 15.86
N LYS A 83 7.14 4.48 15.10
CA LYS A 83 8.29 4.49 14.18
C LYS A 83 7.85 4.07 12.78
N VAL A 84 8.50 4.62 11.76
CA VAL A 84 8.20 4.28 10.35
C VAL A 84 8.27 2.78 10.12
N GLY A 85 7.20 2.23 9.52
CA GLY A 85 7.06 0.80 9.23
C GLY A 85 6.37 -0.03 10.30
N ASN A 86 6.23 0.48 11.53
CA ASN A 86 5.47 -0.20 12.58
C ASN A 86 3.97 -0.10 12.34
N CYS A 87 3.25 -1.15 12.69
CA CYS A 87 1.80 -1.24 12.52
C CYS A 87 1.11 -1.20 13.88
N LEU A 88 0.28 -0.17 14.08
CA LEU A 88 -0.42 0.07 15.34
C LEU A 88 -1.92 0.27 15.08
N PRO A 89 -2.78 0.03 16.09
CA PRO A 89 -4.15 0.50 16.05
C PRO A 89 -4.20 2.04 16.07
N LEU A 90 -5.19 2.64 15.42
CA LEU A 90 -5.33 4.09 15.35
C LEU A 90 -5.45 4.74 16.74
N SER A 91 -5.93 3.99 17.73
CA SER A 91 -5.97 4.44 19.13
C SER A 91 -4.59 4.82 19.68
N ALA A 92 -3.55 4.05 19.34
CA ALA A 92 -2.19 4.23 19.82
C ALA A 92 -1.37 5.25 19.01
N ILE A 93 -1.82 5.62 17.80
CA ILE A 93 -1.09 6.54 16.93
C ILE A 93 -1.39 7.99 17.31
N PRO A 94 -0.40 8.88 17.53
CA PRO A 94 -0.63 10.29 17.80
C PRO A 94 -1.36 11.01 16.66
N VAL A 95 -2.18 12.00 17.01
CA VAL A 95 -2.81 12.90 16.02
C VAL A 95 -1.74 13.68 15.28
N GLY A 96 -1.94 13.91 13.98
CA GLY A 96 -0.99 14.56 13.09
C GLY A 96 -0.01 13.62 12.42
N THR A 97 0.06 12.34 12.82
CA THR A 97 0.97 11.35 12.24
C THR A 97 0.55 10.95 10.83
N GLU A 98 1.54 10.83 9.95
CA GLU A 98 1.37 10.27 8.61
C GLU A 98 1.32 8.74 8.66
N ILE A 99 0.33 8.17 7.99
CA ILE A 99 0.05 6.73 8.01
C ILE A 99 -0.30 6.20 6.61
N HIS A 100 -0.12 4.92 6.41
CA HIS A 100 -0.49 4.20 5.19
C HIS A 100 -0.99 2.80 5.51
N ASN A 101 -1.43 2.05 4.49
CA ASN A 101 -1.95 0.68 4.63
C ASN A 101 -3.02 0.57 5.72
N ILE A 102 -4.05 1.40 5.62
CA ILE A 102 -5.05 1.59 6.67
C ILE A 102 -6.21 0.61 6.47
N GLU A 103 -6.65 -0.02 7.55
CA GLU A 103 -7.85 -0.84 7.55
C GLU A 103 -9.12 0.02 7.53
N LEU A 104 -10.14 -0.47 6.82
CA LEU A 104 -11.51 0.08 6.87
C LEU A 104 -12.37 -0.61 7.93
N TYR A 105 -12.14 -1.92 8.09
CA TYR A 105 -12.84 -2.75 9.06
C TYR A 105 -11.80 -3.52 9.86
N PRO A 106 -11.97 -3.63 11.18
CA PRO A 106 -11.01 -4.33 12.04
C PRO A 106 -10.74 -5.75 11.56
N GLY A 107 -9.45 -6.12 11.46
CA GLY A 107 -9.00 -7.47 11.09
C GLY A 107 -9.15 -7.84 9.62
N LYS A 108 -9.70 -6.98 8.78
CA LYS A 108 -9.83 -7.25 7.33
C LYS A 108 -8.51 -7.09 6.56
N GLY A 109 -7.59 -6.32 7.11
CA GLY A 109 -6.33 -5.94 6.48
C GLY A 109 -6.40 -4.57 5.82
N GLY A 110 -5.23 -3.97 5.58
CA GLY A 110 -5.11 -2.64 5.00
C GLY A 110 -5.71 -2.54 3.60
N GLN A 111 -6.54 -1.55 3.38
CA GLN A 111 -7.24 -1.32 2.11
C GLN A 111 -6.96 0.07 1.54
N LEU A 112 -6.77 1.06 2.41
CA LEU A 112 -6.53 2.45 2.01
C LEU A 112 -5.03 2.78 1.98
N VAL A 113 -4.65 3.70 1.11
CA VAL A 113 -3.31 4.30 1.03
C VAL A 113 -2.22 3.24 0.87
N ARG A 114 -2.19 2.58 -0.29
CA ARG A 114 -1.21 1.53 -0.61
C ARG A 114 -0.36 1.84 -1.85
N ALA A 115 -0.70 2.89 -2.60
CA ALA A 115 0.03 3.27 -3.80
C ALA A 115 1.29 4.10 -3.46
N ALA A 116 2.29 4.05 -4.34
CA ALA A 116 3.57 4.73 -4.18
C ALA A 116 3.40 6.23 -3.86
N GLY A 117 4.16 6.72 -2.89
CA GLY A 117 4.19 8.12 -2.49
C GLY A 117 2.94 8.62 -1.76
N ASN A 118 1.93 7.78 -1.57
CA ASN A 118 0.71 8.19 -0.89
C ASN A 118 0.86 8.11 0.63
N THR A 119 0.19 9.04 1.29
CA THR A 119 0.07 9.09 2.74
C THR A 119 -1.32 9.59 3.13
N ALA A 120 -1.82 9.19 4.29
CA ALA A 120 -2.96 9.79 4.94
C ALA A 120 -2.52 10.37 6.28
N GLN A 121 -3.23 11.35 6.78
CA GLN A 121 -2.93 11.98 8.06
C GLN A 121 -4.06 11.70 9.04
N LEU A 122 -3.69 11.31 10.26
CA LEU A 122 -4.62 11.17 11.37
C LEU A 122 -4.94 12.57 11.93
N MET A 123 -6.16 13.05 11.72
CA MET A 123 -6.55 14.42 12.06
C MET A 123 -7.14 14.54 13.47
N ALA A 124 -7.99 13.60 13.86
CA ALA A 124 -8.67 13.61 15.15
C ALA A 124 -9.07 12.20 15.58
N LYS A 125 -9.33 12.05 16.87
CA LYS A 125 -9.91 10.84 17.46
C LYS A 125 -11.12 11.25 18.30
N GLU A 126 -12.29 10.73 17.95
CA GLU A 126 -13.55 11.08 18.61
C GLU A 126 -14.33 9.81 18.95
N GLY A 127 -14.40 9.49 20.22
CA GLY A 127 -15.11 8.31 20.72
C GLY A 127 -14.60 7.01 20.07
N LYS A 128 -15.44 6.37 19.26
CA LYS A 128 -15.14 5.10 18.60
C LYS A 128 -14.50 5.26 17.20
N TYR A 129 -14.34 6.48 16.73
CA TYR A 129 -13.87 6.77 15.38
C TYR A 129 -12.64 7.66 15.37
N ALA A 130 -11.83 7.47 14.35
CA ALA A 130 -10.72 8.34 14.00
C ALA A 130 -11.03 9.03 12.66
N THR A 131 -10.73 10.32 12.56
CA THR A 131 -10.88 11.10 11.33
C THR A 131 -9.55 11.10 10.59
N LEU A 132 -9.57 10.61 9.36
CA LEU A 132 -8.42 10.53 8.48
C LEU A 132 -8.58 11.47 7.31
N ARG A 133 -7.53 12.22 6.98
CA ARG A 133 -7.41 12.95 5.72
C ARG A 133 -6.72 12.05 4.70
N LEU A 134 -7.45 11.64 3.68
CA LEU A 134 -6.95 10.78 2.60
C LEU A 134 -6.15 11.58 1.56
N PRO A 135 -5.35 10.90 0.70
CA PRO A 135 -4.60 11.57 -0.39
C PRO A 135 -5.50 12.32 -1.38
N SER A 136 -6.77 11.93 -1.51
CA SER A 136 -7.77 12.65 -2.34
C SER A 136 -8.23 13.98 -1.73
N GLY A 137 -7.86 14.26 -0.46
CA GLY A 137 -8.37 15.39 0.32
C GLY A 137 -9.64 15.08 1.11
N GLU A 138 -10.26 13.91 0.89
CA GLU A 138 -11.45 13.48 1.62
C GLU A 138 -11.15 13.26 3.10
N MET A 139 -12.06 13.74 3.96
CA MET A 139 -12.06 13.45 5.39
C MET A 139 -12.95 12.23 5.65
N ARG A 140 -12.37 11.16 6.17
CA ARG A 140 -13.09 9.90 6.37
C ARG A 140 -13.01 9.41 7.80
N LEU A 141 -14.14 8.95 8.31
CA LEU A 141 -14.23 8.30 9.62
C LEU A 141 -13.92 6.80 9.49
N VAL A 142 -13.06 6.31 10.35
CA VAL A 142 -12.67 4.90 10.44
C VAL A 142 -12.72 4.47 11.91
N PRO A 143 -13.16 3.24 12.23
CA PRO A 143 -13.14 2.76 13.61
C PRO A 143 -11.74 2.84 14.22
N ILE A 144 -11.65 3.30 15.45
CA ILE A 144 -10.37 3.56 16.13
C ILE A 144 -9.55 2.28 16.39
N VAL A 145 -10.19 1.12 16.36
CA VAL A 145 -9.57 -0.21 16.51
C VAL A 145 -8.82 -0.64 15.25
N CYS A 146 -9.15 -0.05 14.08
CA CYS A 146 -8.47 -0.34 12.82
C CYS A 146 -6.99 -0.05 12.91
N ARG A 147 -6.19 -0.88 12.26
CA ARG A 147 -4.73 -0.76 12.22
C ARG A 147 -4.27 0.06 11.03
N ALA A 148 -3.14 0.70 11.21
CA ALA A 148 -2.45 1.43 10.16
C ALA A 148 -0.93 1.31 10.36
N THR A 149 -0.17 1.47 9.28
CA THR A 149 1.30 1.50 9.33
C THR A 149 1.78 2.93 9.31
N ILE A 150 2.76 3.24 10.17
CA ILE A 150 3.33 4.58 10.30
C ILE A 150 4.20 4.92 9.09
N GLY A 151 4.08 6.14 8.60
CA GLY A 151 4.89 6.73 7.53
C GLY A 151 4.17 6.80 6.19
N THR A 152 4.88 7.27 5.18
CA THR A 152 4.45 7.39 3.78
C THR A 152 4.84 6.13 3.02
N VAL A 153 4.06 5.75 2.02
CA VAL A 153 4.45 4.66 1.09
C VAL A 153 5.70 5.07 0.30
N GLY A 154 6.65 4.15 0.17
CA GLY A 154 7.89 4.39 -0.58
C GLY A 154 7.68 4.57 -2.08
N ASN A 155 8.81 4.67 -2.81
CA ASN A 155 8.83 4.91 -4.27
C ASN A 155 8.10 6.21 -4.67
N VAL A 156 8.31 7.27 -3.90
CA VAL A 156 7.62 8.56 -4.05
C VAL A 156 7.80 9.18 -5.44
N GLU A 157 8.91 8.90 -6.12
CA GLU A 157 9.22 9.40 -7.45
C GLU A 157 8.49 8.65 -8.59
N HIS A 158 7.69 7.65 -8.27
CA HIS A 158 6.98 6.85 -9.29
C HIS A 158 6.16 7.70 -10.27
N GLY A 159 5.54 8.78 -9.77
CA GLY A 159 4.76 9.72 -10.60
C GLY A 159 5.59 10.52 -11.60
N LEU A 160 6.89 10.64 -11.38
CA LEU A 160 7.82 11.38 -12.24
C LEU A 160 8.39 10.54 -13.38
N VAL A 161 8.17 9.21 -13.35
CA VAL A 161 8.72 8.28 -14.33
C VAL A 161 8.11 8.52 -15.70
N ASN A 162 8.95 8.94 -16.66
CA ASN A 162 8.56 9.02 -18.06
C ASN A 162 8.73 7.66 -18.73
N ILE A 163 7.64 7.08 -19.19
CA ILE A 163 7.63 5.76 -19.82
C ILE A 163 8.26 5.81 -21.23
N GLY A 164 8.24 6.98 -21.84
CA GLY A 164 8.90 7.30 -23.12
C GLY A 164 8.15 6.83 -24.36
N LYS A 165 7.76 5.56 -24.46
CA LYS A 165 7.12 5.01 -25.67
C LYS A 165 5.91 4.14 -25.37
N ALA A 166 4.96 4.11 -26.32
CA ALA A 166 3.71 3.34 -26.22
C ALA A 166 3.92 1.83 -26.00
N GLY A 167 4.99 1.24 -26.55
CA GLY A 167 5.32 -0.17 -26.36
C GLY A 167 5.58 -0.53 -24.90
N ARG A 168 6.21 0.34 -24.11
CA ARG A 168 6.40 0.13 -22.68
C ARG A 168 5.07 0.13 -21.91
N LYS A 169 4.17 1.06 -22.24
CA LYS A 169 2.81 1.07 -21.68
C LYS A 169 2.06 -0.22 -22.00
N ARG A 170 2.18 -0.72 -23.23
CA ARG A 170 1.57 -1.97 -23.64
C ARG A 170 2.08 -3.18 -22.82
N ASN A 171 3.38 -3.25 -22.54
CA ASN A 171 3.96 -4.29 -21.69
C ASN A 171 3.43 -4.23 -20.25
N MET A 172 3.05 -3.05 -19.76
CA MET A 172 2.41 -2.85 -18.48
C MET A 172 0.92 -3.22 -18.46
N GLY A 173 0.36 -3.62 -19.61
CA GLY A 173 -1.06 -3.98 -19.73
C GLY A 173 -1.98 -2.81 -20.08
N ILE A 174 -1.42 -1.65 -20.43
CA ILE A 174 -2.21 -0.48 -20.85
C ILE A 174 -2.33 -0.52 -22.38
N ARG A 175 -3.52 -0.77 -22.88
CA ARG A 175 -3.79 -0.75 -24.30
C ARG A 175 -4.13 0.67 -24.75
N PRO A 176 -3.58 1.15 -25.89
CA PRO A 176 -4.01 2.45 -26.44
C PRO A 176 -5.50 2.44 -26.70
N GLY A 177 -6.16 3.57 -26.51
CA GLY A 177 -7.54 3.74 -26.93
C GLY A 177 -7.65 3.51 -28.42
N TYR A 178 -8.55 2.64 -28.83
CA TYR A 178 -8.81 2.41 -30.22
C TYR A 178 -9.68 3.57 -30.75
N ASN A 179 -9.04 4.61 -31.22
CA ASN A 179 -9.69 5.65 -32.03
C ASN A 179 -9.70 5.20 -33.49
N SER A 180 -10.38 4.10 -33.77
CA SER A 180 -10.62 3.65 -35.16
C SER A 180 -11.72 4.40 -35.85
N MET A 181 -12.25 5.47 -35.27
CA MET A 181 -13.38 6.22 -35.79
C MET A 181 -13.00 7.59 -36.33
N LEU A 182 -11.75 7.79 -36.69
CA LEU A 182 -11.33 8.96 -37.43
C LEU A 182 -10.74 8.52 -38.77
N TRP A 183 -11.61 8.03 -39.60
CA TRP A 183 -11.48 7.99 -41.06
C TRP A 183 -12.80 8.39 -41.68
#